data_0df93d3d7b95f7016f714e50dddb0c19
#
_entry.id   0df93d3d7b95f7016f714e50dddb0c19
#
_cell.length_a   1.000
_cell.length_b   1.000
_cell.length_c   1.000
_cell.angle_alpha   90.00
_cell.angle_beta   90.00
_cell.angle_gamma   90.00
#
_symmetry.space_group_name_H-M   'P 1'
#
loop_
_entity.id
_entity.type
_entity.pdbx_description
1 polymer ?
#
loop_
_entity_poly.entity_id
_entity_poly.type
_entity_poly.pdbx_seq_one_letter_code
_entity_poly.pdbx_strand_id
1 'polypeptide(L)'
;MDRSSVPDRLGRFFLPDPRSKFLGARWLFLRALGVFHFSVFYSLAHQIRGLVGDAGILPCSELFAFLHARLGISRYFLVPSLLWLAPNDGGLVALVLAGLYFSLLLILNVAPRVSLVVCGVCFLSFVAAARDFSSYQSEGMLLDATAAAFLLAPRGFRPGLGAACPPSRAARFLVLWEGFRIYFESGIAKLASGDPTWRNLKAMDHYYENGPLPTWIGWWAQQLPEGFHRFTAGATLAIELVVVFGVFFSRRRVRLVTFAILTLLQLGIIATANYCFLNHLVLATGFLLVADDDLPFRLPEAVRYVPTKLRLRASAIWIGWLFYASIAVFAFAGAPEPISFLGFPASVLEPFRLANRYGLFARMTNVRYEIEFEASTDGVTYVTYPFKYKPQALDEAPGIYAPYQPRFEWNLWFCAIDEEGVPVQRVQRVARLTCPWVIRVESRLLERSPFVLALFKDDPLHGAKPRYVRAMLYRYWMTDPRALRATGKYWRREFIDQYIDEAYDEE
;
A
#
# COMPACT_ATOMS: atom_id res chain seq x y z
N MET A 1 -14.40 41.63 -19.33
CA MET A 1 -13.34 40.60 -19.35
C MET A 1 -12.13 41.17 -18.60
N ASP A 2 -11.94 40.74 -17.35
CA ASP A 2 -10.88 41.25 -16.50
C ASP A 2 -9.52 40.68 -16.96
N ARG A 3 -8.67 41.54 -17.53
CA ARG A 3 -7.31 41.20 -17.94
C ARG A 3 -6.38 41.17 -16.70
N SER A 4 -6.66 40.30 -15.75
CA SER A 4 -5.65 40.01 -14.76
C SER A 4 -4.46 39.32 -15.45
N SER A 5 -3.26 39.87 -15.31
CA SER A 5 -2.03 39.36 -15.92
C SER A 5 -1.79 37.88 -15.51
N VAL A 6 -1.18 37.05 -16.37
CA VAL A 6 -0.86 35.65 -16.06
C VAL A 6 -0.19 35.47 -14.70
N PRO A 7 0.75 36.34 -14.25
CA PRO A 7 1.35 36.31 -12.93
C PRO A 7 0.33 36.40 -11.79
N ASP A 8 -0.72 37.21 -11.91
CA ASP A 8 -1.76 37.35 -10.88
C ASP A 8 -2.64 36.11 -10.77
N ARG A 9 -2.90 35.43 -11.87
CA ARG A 9 -3.67 34.16 -11.86
C ARG A 9 -2.88 33.03 -11.23
N LEU A 10 -1.59 32.92 -11.55
CA LEU A 10 -0.68 31.93 -10.95
C LEU A 10 -0.54 32.15 -9.44
N GLY A 11 -0.33 33.41 -9.02
CA GLY A 11 -0.27 33.75 -7.60
C GLY A 11 -1.53 33.34 -6.83
N ARG A 12 -2.72 33.58 -7.40
CA ARG A 12 -4.00 33.20 -6.80
C ARG A 12 -4.21 31.68 -6.68
N PHE A 13 -3.57 30.87 -7.52
CA PHE A 13 -3.66 29.41 -7.46
C PHE A 13 -3.02 28.86 -6.18
N PHE A 14 -1.90 29.45 -5.73
CA PHE A 14 -1.19 29.03 -4.52
C PHE A 14 -1.74 29.67 -3.23
N LEU A 15 -2.52 30.74 -3.34
CA LEU A 15 -3.13 31.39 -2.18
C LEU A 15 -4.27 30.53 -1.61
N PRO A 16 -4.48 30.56 -0.27
CA PRO A 16 -5.69 30.05 0.34
C PRO A 16 -6.92 30.68 -0.29
N ASP A 17 -7.85 29.85 -0.73
CA ASP A 17 -9.04 30.30 -1.44
C ASP A 17 -10.16 30.65 -0.45
N PRO A 18 -10.49 31.94 -0.26
CA PRO A 18 -11.56 32.36 0.65
C PRO A 18 -12.96 31.98 0.16
N ARG A 19 -13.06 31.53 -1.08
CA ARG A 19 -14.30 30.96 -1.67
C ARG A 19 -14.24 29.46 -1.79
N SER A 20 -13.32 28.82 -1.05
CA SER A 20 -13.21 27.36 -1.07
C SER A 20 -14.48 26.71 -0.57
N LYS A 21 -15.03 25.83 -1.38
CA LYS A 21 -16.19 25.00 -1.07
C LYS A 21 -15.79 23.54 -0.84
N PHE A 22 -14.61 23.30 -0.25
CA PHE A 22 -14.04 21.98 -0.01
C PHE A 22 -13.53 21.80 1.43
N LEU A 23 -14.15 22.46 2.39
CA LEU A 23 -13.76 22.35 3.79
C LEU A 23 -14.16 20.98 4.36
N GLY A 24 -15.37 20.52 4.05
CA GLY A 24 -15.89 19.22 4.47
C GLY A 24 -15.11 18.08 3.82
N ALA A 25 -14.89 18.16 2.52
CA ALA A 25 -14.11 17.19 1.77
C ALA A 25 -12.68 17.07 2.29
N ARG A 26 -12.01 18.20 2.54
CA ARG A 26 -10.69 18.24 3.19
C ARG A 26 -10.69 17.59 4.56
N TRP A 27 -11.68 17.93 5.38
CA TRP A 27 -11.81 17.39 6.73
C TRP A 27 -11.95 15.88 6.68
N LEU A 28 -12.82 15.35 5.82
CA LEU A 28 -13.05 13.93 5.64
C LEU A 28 -11.80 13.20 5.13
N PHE A 29 -11.12 13.75 4.12
CA PHE A 29 -9.88 13.19 3.59
C PHE A 29 -8.79 13.06 4.67
N LEU A 30 -8.59 14.11 5.50
CA LEU A 30 -7.61 14.06 6.57
C LEU A 30 -7.97 13.04 7.66
N ARG A 31 -9.27 12.86 7.94
CA ARG A 31 -9.71 11.81 8.90
C ARG A 31 -9.49 10.41 8.33
N ALA A 32 -9.83 10.19 7.08
CA ALA A 32 -9.56 8.94 6.38
C ALA A 32 -8.05 8.62 6.38
N LEU A 33 -7.20 9.61 6.10
CA LEU A 33 -5.75 9.43 6.16
C LEU A 33 -5.26 9.06 7.57
N GLY A 34 -5.87 9.64 8.62
CA GLY A 34 -5.63 9.25 10.00
C GLY A 34 -5.99 7.78 10.27
N VAL A 35 -7.13 7.31 9.74
CA VAL A 35 -7.56 5.91 9.85
C VAL A 35 -6.59 4.97 9.12
N PHE A 36 -6.05 5.36 7.96
CA PHE A 36 -5.09 4.53 7.24
C PHE A 36 -3.76 4.42 7.98
N HIS A 37 -3.24 5.54 8.51
CA HIS A 37 -2.05 5.49 9.38
C HIS A 37 -2.31 4.64 10.63
N PHE A 38 -3.48 4.77 11.26
CA PHE A 38 -3.83 3.94 12.41
C PHE A 38 -3.83 2.47 12.05
N SER A 39 -4.48 2.07 10.94
CA SER A 39 -4.50 0.68 10.46
C SER A 39 -3.10 0.13 10.21
N VAL A 40 -2.21 0.93 9.59
CA VAL A 40 -0.82 0.56 9.37
C VAL A 40 -0.08 0.30 10.68
N PHE A 41 -0.13 1.25 11.63
CA PHE A 41 0.58 1.09 12.90
C PHE A 41 -0.06 0.01 13.78
N TYR A 42 -1.38 -0.18 13.71
CA TYR A 42 -2.06 -1.28 14.37
C TYR A 42 -1.58 -2.64 13.81
N SER A 43 -1.49 -2.76 12.50
CA SER A 43 -0.92 -3.95 11.86
C SER A 43 0.53 -4.21 12.31
N LEU A 44 1.36 -3.16 12.35
CA LEU A 44 2.74 -3.24 12.80
C LEU A 44 2.86 -3.60 14.29
N ALA A 45 1.96 -3.12 15.14
CA ALA A 45 1.97 -3.47 16.57
C ALA A 45 1.91 -4.99 16.81
N HIS A 46 1.23 -5.73 15.92
CA HIS A 46 1.11 -7.19 16.01
C HIS A 46 2.19 -7.97 15.28
N GLN A 47 2.93 -7.33 14.37
CA GLN A 47 3.83 -8.05 13.46
C GLN A 47 5.28 -7.58 13.51
N ILE A 48 5.56 -6.32 13.90
CA ILE A 48 6.87 -5.67 13.68
C ILE A 48 8.04 -6.44 14.30
N ARG A 49 7.85 -6.99 15.50
CA ARG A 49 8.90 -7.77 16.20
C ARG A 49 9.17 -9.11 15.52
N GLY A 50 8.13 -9.78 15.02
CA GLY A 50 8.27 -11.01 14.25
C GLY A 50 8.90 -10.78 12.88
N LEU A 51 8.65 -9.63 12.27
CA LEU A 51 9.19 -9.29 10.95
C LEU A 51 10.65 -8.82 11.03
N VAL A 52 10.91 -7.77 11.84
CA VAL A 52 12.20 -7.06 11.84
C VAL A 52 12.77 -6.79 13.22
N GLY A 53 12.21 -7.39 14.28
CA GLY A 53 12.74 -7.35 15.64
C GLY A 53 14.02 -8.18 15.81
N ASP A 54 14.65 -8.11 16.97
CA ASP A 54 15.93 -8.76 17.25
C ASP A 54 15.86 -10.30 17.09
N ALA A 55 14.74 -10.92 17.48
CA ALA A 55 14.44 -12.34 17.22
C ALA A 55 13.44 -12.55 16.08
N GLY A 56 13.30 -11.57 15.19
CA GLY A 56 12.43 -11.60 14.02
C GLY A 56 13.08 -12.25 12.80
N ILE A 57 12.34 -12.28 11.69
CA ILE A 57 12.79 -12.90 10.42
C ILE A 57 13.97 -12.13 9.83
N LEU A 58 13.89 -10.79 9.74
CA LEU A 58 14.92 -9.91 9.16
C LEU A 58 15.30 -8.81 10.16
N PRO A 59 16.14 -9.07 11.19
CA PRO A 59 16.45 -8.10 12.21
C PRO A 59 16.93 -6.76 11.64
N CYS A 60 16.29 -5.66 12.04
CA CYS A 60 16.68 -4.33 11.59
C CYS A 60 18.06 -3.93 12.09
N SER A 61 18.51 -4.43 13.25
CA SER A 61 19.86 -4.23 13.78
C SER A 61 20.94 -4.68 12.81
N GLU A 62 20.78 -5.85 12.16
CA GLU A 62 21.71 -6.35 11.14
C GLU A 62 21.78 -5.40 9.92
N LEU A 63 20.61 -4.94 9.44
CA LEU A 63 20.55 -4.00 8.33
C LEU A 63 21.27 -2.68 8.66
N PHE A 64 20.95 -2.08 9.80
CA PHE A 64 21.52 -0.79 10.19
C PHE A 64 23.03 -0.90 10.47
N ALA A 65 23.52 -2.00 11.05
CA ALA A 65 24.94 -2.27 11.21
C ALA A 65 25.66 -2.37 9.84
N PHE A 66 25.08 -3.11 8.88
CA PHE A 66 25.61 -3.24 7.53
C PHE A 66 25.68 -1.88 6.80
N LEU A 67 24.60 -1.10 6.85
CA LEU A 67 24.52 0.21 6.22
C LEU A 67 25.47 1.23 6.88
N HIS A 68 25.63 1.16 8.20
CA HIS A 68 26.58 1.98 8.95
C HIS A 68 28.01 1.78 8.43
N ALA A 69 28.41 0.53 8.25
CA ALA A 69 29.75 0.20 7.76
C ALA A 69 30.01 0.67 6.33
N ARG A 70 28.97 0.79 5.48
CA ARG A 70 29.13 1.07 4.05
C ARG A 70 28.86 2.50 3.63
N LEU A 71 27.92 3.21 4.26
CA LEU A 71 27.41 4.49 3.76
C LEU A 71 27.97 5.71 4.49
N GLY A 72 28.71 5.55 5.57
CA GLY A 72 29.21 6.70 6.35
C GLY A 72 28.08 7.65 6.74
N ILE A 73 28.28 8.97 6.59
CA ILE A 73 27.27 9.99 6.96
C ILE A 73 26.09 10.04 5.98
N SER A 74 26.29 9.62 4.73
CA SER A 74 25.22 9.63 3.71
C SER A 74 24.04 8.71 4.04
N ARG A 75 24.24 7.75 4.98
CA ARG A 75 23.18 6.85 5.45
C ARG A 75 21.94 7.57 5.96
N TYR A 76 22.11 8.73 6.60
CA TYR A 76 20.97 9.49 7.15
C TYR A 76 20.08 10.09 6.07
N PHE A 77 20.62 10.34 4.89
CA PHE A 77 19.86 10.81 3.75
C PHE A 77 19.33 9.66 2.89
N LEU A 78 20.17 8.65 2.61
CA LEU A 78 19.80 7.53 1.74
C LEU A 78 18.83 6.56 2.41
N VAL A 79 18.86 6.46 3.74
CA VAL A 79 17.99 5.60 4.55
C VAL A 79 17.44 6.42 5.72
N PRO A 80 16.52 7.37 5.45
CA PRO A 80 15.98 8.26 6.47
C PRO A 80 15.10 7.49 7.45
N SER A 81 15.60 7.32 8.68
CA SER A 81 14.91 6.53 9.70
C SER A 81 15.26 7.02 11.11
N LEU A 82 14.25 7.08 11.99
CA LEU A 82 14.45 7.29 13.42
C LEU A 82 15.13 6.10 14.10
N LEU A 83 15.09 4.92 13.48
CA LEU A 83 15.72 3.69 14.01
C LEU A 83 17.25 3.73 14.01
N TRP A 84 17.88 4.75 13.41
CA TRP A 84 19.30 5.02 13.64
C TRP A 84 19.63 5.32 15.12
N LEU A 85 18.65 5.78 15.90
CA LEU A 85 18.81 6.08 17.32
C LEU A 85 18.75 4.80 18.19
N ALA A 86 17.91 3.84 17.79
CA ALA A 86 17.70 2.58 18.51
C ALA A 86 17.19 1.50 17.54
N PRO A 87 18.08 0.81 16.78
CA PRO A 87 17.70 -0.24 15.85
C PRO A 87 17.46 -1.59 16.55
N ASN A 88 16.53 -1.63 17.49
CA ASN A 88 16.19 -2.77 18.32
C ASN A 88 14.69 -2.82 18.62
N ASP A 89 14.23 -3.85 19.31
CA ASP A 89 12.82 -4.04 19.68
C ASP A 89 12.23 -2.81 20.39
N GLY A 90 12.98 -2.17 21.28
CA GLY A 90 12.52 -0.98 22.00
C GLY A 90 12.23 0.20 21.06
N GLY A 91 13.15 0.46 20.12
CA GLY A 91 12.98 1.50 19.10
C GLY A 91 11.81 1.21 18.16
N LEU A 92 11.64 -0.05 17.73
CA LEU A 92 10.52 -0.49 16.91
C LEU A 92 9.18 -0.27 17.60
N VAL A 93 9.05 -0.68 18.87
CA VAL A 93 7.83 -0.50 19.66
C VAL A 93 7.53 0.97 19.90
N ALA A 94 8.54 1.79 20.24
CA ALA A 94 8.37 3.22 20.44
C ALA A 94 7.87 3.92 19.15
N LEU A 95 8.41 3.55 18.00
CA LEU A 95 8.00 4.05 16.68
C LEU A 95 6.53 3.71 16.38
N VAL A 96 6.11 2.48 16.65
CA VAL A 96 4.72 2.03 16.46
C VAL A 96 3.77 2.76 17.40
N LEU A 97 4.11 2.88 18.68
CA LEU A 97 3.27 3.57 19.67
C LEU A 97 3.12 5.06 19.34
N ALA A 98 4.20 5.72 18.93
CA ALA A 98 4.14 7.11 18.45
C ALA A 98 3.23 7.23 17.23
N GLY A 99 3.37 6.33 16.25
CA GLY A 99 2.52 6.29 15.07
C GLY A 99 1.03 6.08 15.41
N LEU A 100 0.70 5.14 16.29
CA LEU A 100 -0.66 4.92 16.78
C LEU A 100 -1.24 6.17 17.48
N TYR A 101 -0.47 6.75 18.39
CA TYR A 101 -0.92 7.93 19.14
C TYR A 101 -1.21 9.11 18.20
N PHE A 102 -0.28 9.46 17.32
CA PHE A 102 -0.46 10.60 16.41
C PHE A 102 -1.49 10.34 15.31
N SER A 103 -1.69 9.10 14.89
CA SER A 103 -2.80 8.76 13.99
C SER A 103 -4.16 8.94 14.65
N LEU A 104 -4.32 8.60 15.93
CA LEU A 104 -5.52 8.91 16.71
C LEU A 104 -5.73 10.43 16.85
N LEU A 105 -4.67 11.20 17.12
CA LEU A 105 -4.77 12.67 17.15
C LEU A 105 -5.22 13.22 15.78
N LEU A 106 -4.74 12.64 14.68
CA LEU A 106 -5.15 13.02 13.33
C LEU A 106 -6.63 12.69 13.09
N ILE A 107 -7.11 11.52 13.51
CA ILE A 107 -8.54 11.14 13.45
C ILE A 107 -9.39 12.12 14.27
N LEU A 108 -8.95 12.49 15.47
CA LEU A 108 -9.64 13.41 16.37
C LEU A 108 -9.48 14.89 15.98
N ASN A 109 -8.81 15.18 14.86
CA ASN A 109 -8.55 16.55 14.39
C ASN A 109 -7.73 17.41 15.36
N VAL A 110 -6.79 16.80 16.06
CA VAL A 110 -5.89 17.48 16.99
C VAL A 110 -4.54 17.68 16.32
N ALA A 111 -4.06 18.94 16.27
CA ALA A 111 -2.79 19.36 15.68
C ALA A 111 -2.49 18.66 14.31
N PRO A 112 -3.40 18.71 13.32
CA PRO A 112 -3.38 17.81 12.15
C PRO A 112 -2.06 17.86 11.37
N ARG A 113 -1.38 19.01 11.30
CA ARG A 113 -0.07 19.12 10.63
C ARG A 113 1.04 18.37 11.37
N VAL A 114 1.07 18.51 12.69
CA VAL A 114 2.07 17.82 13.53
C VAL A 114 1.82 16.31 13.45
N SER A 115 0.56 15.91 13.58
CA SER A 115 0.17 14.49 13.49
C SER A 115 0.56 13.88 12.15
N LEU A 116 0.34 14.57 11.01
CA LEU A 116 0.77 14.11 9.69
C LEU A 116 2.29 13.94 9.61
N VAL A 117 3.06 14.91 10.10
CA VAL A 117 4.54 14.83 10.08
C VAL A 117 5.03 13.64 10.90
N VAL A 118 4.52 13.47 12.12
CA VAL A 118 4.96 12.37 12.98
C VAL A 118 4.55 11.02 12.39
N CYS A 119 3.30 10.87 11.92
CA CYS A 119 2.86 9.66 11.24
C CYS A 119 3.74 9.34 10.02
N GLY A 120 4.02 10.34 9.17
CA GLY A 120 4.85 10.16 7.99
C GLY A 120 6.28 9.76 8.33
N VAL A 121 6.91 10.42 9.31
CA VAL A 121 8.28 10.10 9.75
C VAL A 121 8.38 8.73 10.40
N CYS A 122 7.41 8.36 11.26
CA CYS A 122 7.37 7.02 11.86
C CYS A 122 7.17 5.95 10.79
N PHE A 123 6.28 6.18 9.82
CA PHE A 123 6.04 5.22 8.75
C PHE A 123 7.23 5.09 7.80
N LEU A 124 7.85 6.20 7.40
CA LEU A 124 9.07 6.20 6.61
C LEU A 124 10.20 5.45 7.32
N SER A 125 10.33 5.61 8.64
CA SER A 125 11.33 4.91 9.44
C SER A 125 11.14 3.40 9.42
N PHE A 126 9.89 2.93 9.47
CA PHE A 126 9.56 1.53 9.27
C PHE A 126 9.88 1.07 7.84
N VAL A 127 9.43 1.82 6.82
CA VAL A 127 9.67 1.46 5.41
C VAL A 127 11.17 1.32 5.12
N ALA A 128 11.99 2.21 5.68
CA ALA A 128 13.45 2.16 5.54
C ALA A 128 14.10 0.92 6.21
N ALA A 129 13.46 0.34 7.24
CA ALA A 129 14.00 -0.79 8.00
C ALA A 129 13.46 -2.16 7.54
N ALA A 130 12.28 -2.19 6.94
CA ALA A 130 11.51 -3.43 6.79
C ALA A 130 11.82 -4.23 5.52
N ARG A 131 12.73 -3.78 4.66
CA ARG A 131 13.19 -4.50 3.46
C ARG A 131 12.01 -5.06 2.66
N ASP A 132 11.97 -6.39 2.48
CA ASP A 132 10.94 -7.13 1.75
C ASP A 132 9.53 -6.86 2.27
N PHE A 133 9.38 -6.62 3.59
CA PHE A 133 8.08 -6.38 4.22
C PHE A 133 7.50 -4.99 3.99
N SER A 134 8.15 -4.12 3.19
CA SER A 134 7.73 -2.74 2.89
C SER A 134 8.08 -2.28 1.46
N SER A 135 8.25 -3.20 0.51
CA SER A 135 8.65 -2.89 -0.86
C SER A 135 7.48 -2.58 -1.81
N TYR A 136 6.29 -2.28 -1.27
CA TYR A 136 5.08 -2.09 -2.08
C TYR A 136 4.83 -0.64 -2.48
N GLN A 137 4.09 -0.48 -3.59
CA GLN A 137 3.66 0.83 -4.07
C GLN A 137 2.73 1.54 -3.07
N SER A 138 1.97 0.79 -2.27
CA SER A 138 1.06 1.34 -1.25
C SER A 138 1.77 2.16 -0.18
N GLU A 139 3.00 1.80 0.21
CA GLU A 139 3.80 2.57 1.17
C GLU A 139 4.16 3.95 0.60
N GLY A 140 4.64 3.98 -0.64
CA GLY A 140 4.93 5.24 -1.33
C GLY A 140 3.70 6.11 -1.50
N MET A 141 2.55 5.50 -1.87
CA MET A 141 1.26 6.22 -1.98
C MET A 141 0.85 6.89 -0.67
N LEU A 142 0.98 6.20 0.47
CA LEU A 142 0.62 6.76 1.76
C LEU A 142 1.54 7.93 2.16
N LEU A 143 2.85 7.83 1.85
CA LEU A 143 3.82 8.90 2.10
C LEU A 143 3.60 10.10 1.18
N ASP A 144 3.37 9.89 -0.12
CA ASP A 144 3.01 10.94 -1.08
C ASP A 144 1.72 11.66 -0.64
N ALA A 145 0.67 10.91 -0.33
CA ALA A 145 -0.60 11.47 0.15
C ALA A 145 -0.42 12.25 1.47
N THR A 146 0.45 11.78 2.38
CA THR A 146 0.76 12.45 3.65
C THR A 146 1.48 13.78 3.41
N ALA A 147 2.46 13.81 2.50
CA ALA A 147 3.18 15.03 2.13
C ALA A 147 2.26 16.06 1.45
N ALA A 148 1.38 15.62 0.54
CA ALA A 148 0.37 16.49 -0.08
C ALA A 148 -0.66 16.98 0.96
N ALA A 149 -1.10 16.10 1.86
CA ALA A 149 -2.05 16.41 2.92
C ALA A 149 -1.52 17.46 3.92
N PHE A 150 -0.21 17.49 4.18
CA PHE A 150 0.42 18.50 5.03
C PHE A 150 0.15 19.94 4.53
N LEU A 151 0.19 20.15 3.21
CA LEU A 151 -0.12 21.45 2.60
C LEU A 151 -1.62 21.75 2.62
N LEU A 152 -2.44 20.73 2.53
CA LEU A 152 -3.89 20.82 2.57
C LEU A 152 -4.42 21.06 3.99
N ALA A 153 -3.76 20.52 5.00
CA ALA A 153 -4.20 20.52 6.40
C ALA A 153 -4.30 21.93 7.00
N PRO A 154 -5.35 22.22 7.79
CA PRO A 154 -5.48 23.48 8.50
C PRO A 154 -4.42 23.60 9.61
N ARG A 155 -4.18 24.83 10.05
CA ARG A 155 -3.30 25.14 11.19
C ARG A 155 -4.12 25.22 12.47
N GLY A 156 -3.43 25.08 13.59
CA GLY A 156 -3.99 25.18 14.93
C GLY A 156 -4.11 23.83 15.62
N PHE A 157 -4.35 23.89 16.93
CA PHE A 157 -4.43 22.68 17.76
C PHE A 157 -5.76 21.93 17.54
N ARG A 158 -6.89 22.65 17.53
CA ARG A 158 -8.22 22.11 17.24
C ARG A 158 -8.92 22.98 16.18
N PRO A 159 -8.52 22.85 14.89
CA PRO A 159 -8.95 23.78 13.86
C PRO A 159 -10.41 23.60 13.39
N GLY A 160 -11.16 22.64 13.92
CA GLY A 160 -12.48 22.28 13.41
C GLY A 160 -12.44 21.95 11.92
N LEU A 161 -13.36 22.51 11.13
CA LEU A 161 -13.33 22.38 9.66
C LEU A 161 -12.21 23.23 9.01
N GLY A 162 -11.50 24.05 9.79
CA GLY A 162 -10.40 24.89 9.33
C GLY A 162 -10.83 26.05 8.44
N ALA A 163 -12.03 26.60 8.64
CA ALA A 163 -12.55 27.75 7.90
C ALA A 163 -11.60 28.97 7.95
N ALA A 164 -10.92 29.19 9.09
CA ALA A 164 -9.93 30.25 9.26
C ALA A 164 -8.61 30.04 8.48
N CYS A 165 -8.40 28.84 7.91
CA CYS A 165 -7.24 28.52 7.11
C CYS A 165 -7.69 27.64 5.92
N PRO A 166 -8.42 28.20 4.94
CA PRO A 166 -8.94 27.45 3.83
C PRO A 166 -7.80 26.86 2.96
N PRO A 167 -8.04 25.73 2.27
CA PRO A 167 -7.03 25.14 1.38
C PRO A 167 -6.79 26.02 0.16
N SER A 168 -5.55 26.04 -0.33
CA SER A 168 -5.26 26.61 -1.65
C SER A 168 -5.75 25.65 -2.76
N ARG A 169 -6.01 26.19 -3.93
CA ARG A 169 -6.35 25.40 -5.10
C ARG A 169 -5.20 24.47 -5.49
N ALA A 170 -3.95 24.94 -5.34
CA ALA A 170 -2.74 24.17 -5.60
C ALA A 170 -2.59 22.95 -4.69
N ALA A 171 -2.84 23.11 -3.38
CA ALA A 171 -2.76 21.99 -2.42
C ALA A 171 -3.85 20.93 -2.70
N ARG A 172 -5.07 21.36 -3.04
CA ARG A 172 -6.13 20.45 -3.45
C ARG A 172 -5.79 19.74 -4.77
N PHE A 173 -5.28 20.49 -5.74
CA PHE A 173 -4.84 19.94 -7.03
C PHE A 173 -3.79 18.87 -6.84
N LEU A 174 -2.80 19.06 -5.95
CA LEU A 174 -1.73 18.08 -5.72
C LEU A 174 -2.28 16.71 -5.25
N VAL A 175 -3.26 16.70 -4.33
CA VAL A 175 -3.90 15.44 -3.90
C VAL A 175 -4.73 14.80 -5.02
N LEU A 176 -5.47 15.60 -5.79
CA LEU A 176 -6.21 15.07 -6.95
C LEU A 176 -5.28 14.58 -8.06
N TRP A 177 -4.14 15.24 -8.24
CA TRP A 177 -3.08 14.84 -9.15
C TRP A 177 -2.49 13.49 -8.76
N GLU A 178 -2.25 13.27 -7.46
CA GLU A 178 -1.80 11.98 -6.94
C GLU A 178 -2.82 10.87 -7.25
N GLY A 179 -4.10 11.10 -6.91
CA GLY A 179 -5.17 10.17 -7.27
C GLY A 179 -5.25 9.91 -8.78
N PHE A 180 -5.13 10.94 -9.62
CA PHE A 180 -5.09 10.80 -11.08
C PHE A 180 -3.94 9.91 -11.54
N ARG A 181 -2.73 10.13 -11.03
CA ARG A 181 -1.54 9.34 -11.38
C ARG A 181 -1.70 7.87 -11.08
N ILE A 182 -2.23 7.55 -9.91
CA ILE A 182 -2.44 6.15 -9.50
C ILE A 182 -3.29 5.40 -10.54
N TYR A 183 -4.39 6.00 -10.99
CA TYR A 183 -5.23 5.41 -12.04
C TYR A 183 -4.54 5.41 -13.40
N PHE A 184 -4.11 6.59 -13.85
CA PHE A 184 -3.64 6.77 -15.22
C PHE A 184 -2.34 6.01 -15.50
N GLU A 185 -1.35 6.08 -14.59
CA GLU A 185 -0.10 5.34 -14.72
C GLU A 185 -0.34 3.83 -14.68
N SER A 186 -1.29 3.35 -13.84
CA SER A 186 -1.67 1.93 -13.80
C SER A 186 -2.35 1.48 -15.08
N GLY A 187 -3.22 2.30 -15.68
CA GLY A 187 -3.83 2.03 -16.97
C GLY A 187 -2.80 1.95 -18.10
N ILE A 188 -1.85 2.90 -18.14
CA ILE A 188 -0.73 2.86 -19.10
C ILE A 188 0.13 1.62 -18.88
N ALA A 189 0.48 1.30 -17.63
CA ALA A 189 1.30 0.14 -17.29
C ALA A 189 0.66 -1.18 -17.75
N LYS A 190 -0.68 -1.35 -17.61
CA LYS A 190 -1.43 -2.50 -18.10
C LYS A 190 -1.27 -2.70 -19.61
N LEU A 191 -1.39 -1.62 -20.38
CA LEU A 191 -1.25 -1.68 -21.85
C LEU A 191 0.21 -1.83 -22.30
N ALA A 192 1.16 -1.25 -21.56
CA ALA A 192 2.58 -1.26 -21.88
C ALA A 192 3.33 -2.50 -21.40
N SER A 193 2.78 -3.27 -20.45
CA SER A 193 3.42 -4.44 -19.84
C SER A 193 3.68 -5.60 -20.80
N GLY A 194 2.98 -5.63 -21.94
CA GLY A 194 3.00 -6.76 -22.87
C GLY A 194 2.08 -7.93 -22.47
N ASP A 195 1.41 -7.86 -21.32
CA ASP A 195 0.47 -8.89 -20.89
C ASP A 195 -0.75 -8.94 -21.84
N PRO A 196 -0.98 -10.06 -22.54
CA PRO A 196 -2.07 -10.19 -23.48
C PRO A 196 -3.44 -10.16 -22.80
N THR A 197 -3.53 -10.49 -21.50
CA THR A 197 -4.81 -10.61 -20.79
C THR A 197 -5.56 -9.29 -20.69
N TRP A 198 -4.85 -8.16 -20.61
CA TRP A 198 -5.46 -6.84 -20.68
C TRP A 198 -5.96 -6.48 -22.06
N ARG A 199 -5.21 -6.83 -23.13
CA ARG A 199 -5.57 -6.53 -24.51
C ARG A 199 -6.75 -7.34 -25.03
N ASN A 200 -6.85 -8.61 -24.59
CA ASN A 200 -7.95 -9.51 -24.95
C ASN A 200 -9.10 -9.51 -23.92
N LEU A 201 -9.05 -8.62 -22.91
CA LEU A 201 -10.04 -8.44 -21.85
C LEU A 201 -10.25 -9.69 -20.96
N LYS A 202 -9.24 -10.54 -20.83
CA LYS A 202 -9.26 -11.74 -19.98
C LYS A 202 -8.58 -11.55 -18.62
N ALA A 203 -8.10 -10.34 -18.31
CA ALA A 203 -7.38 -10.05 -17.08
C ALA A 203 -8.17 -10.38 -15.80
N MET A 204 -9.50 -10.35 -15.86
CA MET A 204 -10.36 -10.63 -14.72
C MET A 204 -10.77 -12.10 -14.57
N ASP A 205 -10.41 -12.97 -15.54
CA ASP A 205 -10.79 -14.40 -15.51
C ASP A 205 -10.18 -15.13 -14.29
N HIS A 206 -9.00 -14.68 -13.84
CA HIS A 206 -8.28 -15.27 -12.70
C HIS A 206 -7.98 -14.26 -11.58
N TYR A 207 -8.44 -13.02 -11.70
CA TYR A 207 -8.12 -11.95 -10.76
C TYR A 207 -8.55 -12.25 -9.32
N TYR A 208 -9.77 -12.76 -9.16
CA TYR A 208 -10.36 -12.96 -7.84
C TYR A 208 -9.73 -14.15 -7.10
N GLU A 209 -9.29 -15.17 -7.84
CA GLU A 209 -8.64 -16.36 -7.31
C GLU A 209 -7.17 -16.08 -6.95
N ASN A 210 -6.46 -15.37 -7.82
CA ASN A 210 -5.00 -15.28 -7.78
C ASN A 210 -4.46 -14.04 -7.06
N GLY A 211 -5.31 -13.14 -6.54
CA GLY A 211 -4.85 -12.03 -5.70
C GLY A 211 -4.23 -12.53 -4.38
N PRO A 212 -3.34 -11.75 -3.72
CA PRO A 212 -2.64 -12.18 -2.50
C PRO A 212 -3.58 -12.69 -1.41
N LEU A 213 -4.63 -11.95 -1.11
CA LEU A 213 -5.63 -12.28 -0.09
C LEU A 213 -7.04 -12.08 -0.65
N PRO A 214 -7.65 -13.11 -1.25
CA PRO A 214 -9.03 -13.05 -1.73
C PRO A 214 -10.02 -12.78 -0.61
N THR A 215 -11.26 -12.37 -0.98
CA THR A 215 -12.39 -12.29 -0.07
C THR A 215 -13.45 -13.34 -0.44
N TRP A 216 -14.38 -13.63 0.49
CA TRP A 216 -15.54 -14.50 0.17
C TRP A 216 -16.42 -13.89 -0.93
N ILE A 217 -16.50 -12.56 -1.04
CA ILE A 217 -17.21 -11.88 -2.14
C ILE A 217 -16.43 -12.09 -3.46
N GLY A 218 -15.08 -12.06 -3.42
CA GLY A 218 -14.22 -12.39 -4.56
C GLY A 218 -14.42 -13.82 -5.02
N TRP A 219 -14.61 -14.78 -4.08
CA TRP A 219 -14.92 -16.16 -4.41
C TRP A 219 -16.23 -16.27 -5.23
N TRP A 220 -17.29 -15.54 -4.83
CA TRP A 220 -18.53 -15.48 -5.61
C TRP A 220 -18.36 -14.74 -6.94
N ALA A 221 -17.57 -13.66 -6.96
CA ALA A 221 -17.29 -12.93 -8.19
C ALA A 221 -16.56 -13.78 -9.23
N GLN A 222 -15.67 -14.69 -8.80
CA GLN A 222 -14.97 -15.63 -9.66
C GLN A 222 -15.93 -16.57 -10.41
N GLN A 223 -17.12 -16.87 -9.83
CA GLN A 223 -18.12 -17.75 -10.43
C GLN A 223 -18.99 -17.06 -11.49
N LEU A 224 -18.84 -15.76 -11.69
CA LEU A 224 -19.64 -15.01 -12.67
C LEU A 224 -19.20 -15.37 -14.12
N PRO A 225 -20.09 -15.23 -15.11
CA PRO A 225 -19.79 -15.63 -16.49
C PRO A 225 -18.68 -14.77 -17.11
N GLU A 226 -17.95 -15.32 -18.09
CA GLU A 226 -16.86 -14.67 -18.81
C GLU A 226 -17.22 -13.27 -19.34
N GLY A 227 -18.46 -13.05 -19.78
CA GLY A 227 -18.94 -11.75 -20.20
C GLY A 227 -18.86 -10.66 -19.13
N PHE A 228 -19.06 -11.02 -17.85
CA PHE A 228 -18.86 -10.12 -16.72
C PHE A 228 -17.37 -9.78 -16.53
N HIS A 229 -16.51 -10.77 -16.61
CA HIS A 229 -15.06 -10.57 -16.47
C HIS A 229 -14.50 -9.68 -17.59
N ARG A 230 -14.92 -9.93 -18.83
CA ARG A 230 -14.55 -9.08 -19.97
C ARG A 230 -15.05 -7.64 -19.81
N PHE A 231 -16.31 -7.47 -19.36
CA PHE A 231 -16.90 -6.14 -19.11
C PHE A 231 -16.08 -5.40 -18.03
N THR A 232 -15.77 -6.04 -16.90
CA THR A 232 -15.05 -5.41 -15.80
C THR A 232 -13.59 -5.09 -16.18
N ALA A 233 -12.92 -5.92 -16.98
CA ALA A 233 -11.59 -5.61 -17.53
C ALA A 233 -11.63 -4.37 -18.43
N GLY A 234 -12.59 -4.30 -19.38
CA GLY A 234 -12.78 -3.14 -20.25
C GLY A 234 -13.17 -1.87 -19.49
N ALA A 235 -14.07 -1.99 -18.51
CA ALA A 235 -14.48 -0.88 -17.65
C ALA A 235 -13.29 -0.34 -16.82
N THR A 236 -12.45 -1.21 -16.29
CA THR A 236 -11.22 -0.81 -15.55
C THR A 236 -10.32 0.04 -16.45
N LEU A 237 -10.00 -0.42 -17.66
CA LEU A 237 -9.17 0.34 -18.61
C LEU A 237 -9.82 1.66 -18.99
N ALA A 238 -11.13 1.68 -19.27
CA ALA A 238 -11.84 2.92 -19.61
C ALA A 238 -11.85 3.93 -18.46
N ILE A 239 -11.98 3.46 -17.22
CA ILE A 239 -11.95 4.31 -16.02
C ILE A 239 -10.55 4.87 -15.81
N GLU A 240 -9.54 4.02 -15.85
CA GLU A 240 -8.15 4.41 -15.60
C GLU A 240 -7.56 5.33 -16.68
N LEU A 241 -7.96 5.16 -17.94
CA LEU A 241 -7.37 5.90 -19.06
C LEU A 241 -8.21 7.09 -19.53
N VAL A 242 -9.53 7.11 -19.27
CA VAL A 242 -10.43 8.14 -19.79
C VAL A 242 -11.22 8.84 -18.69
N VAL A 243 -11.98 8.10 -17.88
CA VAL A 243 -12.89 8.72 -16.88
C VAL A 243 -12.09 9.51 -15.83
N VAL A 244 -10.90 9.06 -15.48
CA VAL A 244 -10.04 9.70 -14.48
C VAL A 244 -9.70 11.17 -14.82
N PHE A 245 -9.65 11.56 -16.10
CA PHE A 245 -9.46 12.97 -16.49
C PHE A 245 -10.57 13.89 -15.97
N GLY A 246 -11.75 13.33 -15.67
CA GLY A 246 -12.85 14.05 -15.06
C GLY A 246 -12.51 14.74 -13.73
N VAL A 247 -11.44 14.32 -13.02
CA VAL A 247 -10.99 14.94 -11.76
C VAL A 247 -10.53 16.40 -11.92
N PHE A 248 -10.13 16.79 -13.12
CA PHE A 248 -9.68 18.15 -13.44
C PHE A 248 -10.80 19.11 -13.84
N PHE A 249 -12.02 18.60 -14.04
CA PHE A 249 -13.13 19.45 -14.45
C PHE A 249 -13.84 20.10 -13.26
N SER A 250 -14.13 21.39 -13.36
CA SER A 250 -14.84 22.14 -12.33
C SER A 250 -16.38 22.02 -12.42
N ARG A 251 -16.92 21.56 -13.56
CA ARG A 251 -18.38 21.42 -13.76
C ARG A 251 -18.95 20.39 -12.80
N ARG A 252 -19.96 20.79 -12.00
CA ARG A 252 -20.57 19.97 -10.95
C ARG A 252 -20.95 18.57 -11.43
N ARG A 253 -21.65 18.45 -12.56
CA ARG A 253 -22.09 17.15 -13.10
C ARG A 253 -20.92 16.24 -13.43
N VAL A 254 -19.90 16.74 -14.15
CA VAL A 254 -18.71 15.97 -14.52
C VAL A 254 -18.01 15.48 -13.27
N ARG A 255 -17.77 16.37 -12.31
CA ARG A 255 -17.08 16.07 -11.07
C ARG A 255 -17.79 14.99 -10.25
N LEU A 256 -19.12 15.08 -10.07
CA LEU A 256 -19.90 14.11 -9.31
C LEU A 256 -20.04 12.76 -10.03
N VAL A 257 -20.19 12.75 -11.35
CA VAL A 257 -20.19 11.52 -12.15
C VAL A 257 -18.83 10.83 -12.06
N THR A 258 -17.74 11.57 -12.21
CA THR A 258 -16.37 11.05 -12.04
C THR A 258 -16.20 10.45 -10.63
N PHE A 259 -16.60 11.19 -9.60
CA PHE A 259 -16.56 10.70 -8.23
C PHE A 259 -17.32 9.38 -8.05
N ALA A 260 -18.55 9.31 -8.57
CA ALA A 260 -19.38 8.10 -8.47
C ALA A 260 -18.74 6.89 -9.16
N ILE A 261 -18.22 7.07 -10.39
CA ILE A 261 -17.59 5.99 -11.15
C ILE A 261 -16.31 5.51 -10.46
N LEU A 262 -15.42 6.43 -10.04
CA LEU A 262 -14.18 6.08 -9.34
C LEU A 262 -14.50 5.38 -8.00
N THR A 263 -15.51 5.87 -7.27
CA THR A 263 -15.96 5.25 -6.02
C THR A 263 -16.47 3.83 -6.25
N LEU A 264 -17.30 3.60 -7.26
CA LEU A 264 -17.83 2.27 -7.58
C LEU A 264 -16.71 1.28 -7.92
N LEU A 265 -15.71 1.70 -8.70
CA LEU A 265 -14.54 0.86 -8.99
C LEU A 265 -13.80 0.49 -7.70
N GLN A 266 -13.50 1.47 -6.84
CA GLN A 266 -12.78 1.20 -5.60
C GLN A 266 -13.57 0.32 -4.63
N LEU A 267 -14.88 0.54 -4.51
CA LEU A 267 -15.75 -0.32 -3.68
C LEU A 267 -15.81 -1.76 -4.22
N GLY A 268 -15.84 -1.93 -5.54
CA GLY A 268 -15.77 -3.25 -6.18
C GLY A 268 -14.47 -3.98 -5.82
N ILE A 269 -13.33 -3.31 -5.91
CA ILE A 269 -12.03 -3.88 -5.55
C ILE A 269 -11.96 -4.18 -4.05
N ILE A 270 -12.36 -3.25 -3.18
CA ILE A 270 -12.39 -3.41 -1.71
C ILE A 270 -13.25 -4.61 -1.31
N ALA A 271 -14.39 -4.80 -1.96
CA ALA A 271 -15.29 -5.92 -1.67
C ALA A 271 -14.68 -7.27 -2.09
N THR A 272 -13.95 -7.32 -3.20
CA THR A 272 -13.51 -8.58 -3.81
C THR A 272 -12.08 -8.99 -3.46
N ALA A 273 -11.27 -8.08 -2.88
CA ALA A 273 -9.88 -8.36 -2.55
C ALA A 273 -9.37 -7.53 -1.37
N ASN A 274 -8.45 -8.07 -0.59
CA ASN A 274 -7.82 -7.43 0.56
C ASN A 274 -6.49 -6.77 0.14
N TYR A 275 -6.52 -5.62 -0.51
CA TYR A 275 -5.30 -4.85 -0.86
C TYR A 275 -4.94 -3.81 0.21
N CYS A 276 -4.98 -4.20 1.48
CA CYS A 276 -4.69 -3.36 2.64
C CYS A 276 -5.43 -2.00 2.58
N PHE A 277 -4.76 -0.91 2.95
CA PHE A 277 -5.31 0.45 2.89
C PHE A 277 -5.28 1.08 1.48
N LEU A 278 -4.66 0.43 0.47
CA LEU A 278 -4.41 1.01 -0.85
C LEU A 278 -5.70 1.55 -1.51
N ASN A 279 -6.67 0.70 -1.72
CA ASN A 279 -7.92 1.08 -2.41
C ASN A 279 -8.77 2.05 -1.58
N HIS A 280 -8.70 1.97 -0.26
CA HIS A 280 -9.33 2.92 0.66
C HIS A 280 -8.69 4.32 0.55
N LEU A 281 -7.35 4.39 0.44
CA LEU A 281 -6.62 5.64 0.23
C LEU A 281 -6.98 6.28 -1.11
N VAL A 282 -7.00 5.47 -2.18
CA VAL A 282 -7.39 5.95 -3.52
C VAL A 282 -8.83 6.48 -3.52
N LEU A 283 -9.76 5.75 -2.90
CA LEU A 283 -11.15 6.20 -2.72
C LEU A 283 -11.22 7.54 -1.98
N ALA A 284 -10.43 7.70 -0.91
CA ALA A 284 -10.43 8.91 -0.10
C ALA A 284 -9.93 10.15 -0.87
N THR A 285 -9.00 10.01 -1.84
CA THR A 285 -8.61 11.13 -2.71
C THR A 285 -9.80 11.68 -3.50
N GLY A 286 -10.74 10.81 -3.87
CA GLY A 286 -11.98 11.15 -4.55
C GLY A 286 -12.91 12.07 -3.73
N PHE A 287 -12.84 12.07 -2.39
CA PHE A 287 -13.65 12.97 -1.55
C PHE A 287 -13.45 14.44 -1.93
N LEU A 288 -12.25 14.81 -2.38
CA LEU A 288 -11.94 16.17 -2.82
C LEU A 288 -12.65 16.58 -4.13
N LEU A 289 -13.40 15.68 -4.74
CA LEU A 289 -14.32 15.98 -5.85
C LEU A 289 -15.71 16.43 -5.37
N VAL A 290 -16.07 16.23 -4.09
CA VAL A 290 -17.34 16.63 -3.50
C VAL A 290 -17.19 18.01 -2.88
N ALA A 291 -17.93 19.00 -3.35
CA ALA A 291 -17.93 20.35 -2.77
C ALA A 291 -18.90 20.42 -1.59
N ASP A 292 -18.68 21.42 -0.73
CA ASP A 292 -19.56 21.67 0.43
C ASP A 292 -21.02 21.95 0.00
N ASP A 293 -21.22 22.58 -1.17
CA ASP A 293 -22.56 22.82 -1.76
C ASP A 293 -23.23 21.53 -2.33
N ASP A 294 -22.51 20.44 -2.46
CA ASP A 294 -23.06 19.16 -2.88
C ASP A 294 -23.64 18.36 -1.71
N LEU A 295 -23.36 18.79 -0.48
CA LEU A 295 -23.81 18.15 0.75
C LEU A 295 -25.24 18.60 1.13
N PRO A 296 -26.02 17.74 1.81
CA PRO A 296 -27.38 18.06 2.22
C PRO A 296 -27.47 19.03 3.40
N PHE A 297 -26.33 19.46 3.96
CA PHE A 297 -26.23 20.34 5.12
C PHE A 297 -25.24 21.47 4.87
N ARG A 298 -25.46 22.63 5.53
CA ARG A 298 -24.60 23.79 5.37
C ARG A 298 -23.37 23.69 6.26
N LEU A 299 -22.20 23.96 5.67
CA LEU A 299 -20.94 24.08 6.38
C LEU A 299 -20.55 25.56 6.56
N PRO A 300 -19.67 25.89 7.53
CA PRO A 300 -19.14 27.26 7.70
C PRO A 300 -18.43 27.72 6.42
N GLU A 301 -18.59 29.01 6.12
CA GLU A 301 -17.87 29.61 5.00
C GLU A 301 -16.39 29.80 5.32
N ALA A 302 -15.55 29.69 4.29
CA ALA A 302 -14.12 29.95 4.40
C ALA A 302 -13.86 31.43 4.70
N VAL A 303 -12.95 31.70 5.64
CA VAL A 303 -12.54 33.03 5.99
C VAL A 303 -11.29 33.44 5.19
N ARG A 304 -11.19 34.73 4.85
CA ARG A 304 -10.02 35.25 4.14
C ARG A 304 -8.77 35.11 5.02
N TYR A 305 -7.79 34.32 4.56
CA TYR A 305 -6.49 34.19 5.19
C TYR A 305 -5.39 34.59 4.22
N VAL A 306 -4.48 35.46 4.69
CA VAL A 306 -3.33 35.89 3.86
C VAL A 306 -2.05 35.36 4.52
N PRO A 307 -1.38 34.39 3.90
CA PRO A 307 -0.10 33.87 4.40
C PRO A 307 1.01 34.91 4.22
N THR A 308 2.09 34.81 5.02
CA THR A 308 3.29 35.60 4.77
C THR A 308 3.90 35.24 3.40
N LYS A 309 4.60 36.21 2.77
CA LYS A 309 5.27 35.97 1.46
C LYS A 309 6.21 34.78 1.48
N LEU A 310 6.95 34.60 2.59
CA LEU A 310 7.88 33.46 2.75
C LEU A 310 7.12 32.12 2.73
N ARG A 311 6.04 32.02 3.48
CA ARG A 311 5.20 30.79 3.52
C ARG A 311 4.57 30.48 2.17
N LEU A 312 4.10 31.51 1.47
CA LEU A 312 3.53 31.34 0.14
C LEU A 312 4.58 30.78 -0.83
N ARG A 313 5.78 31.38 -0.85
CA ARG A 313 6.89 30.93 -1.69
C ARG A 313 7.32 29.51 -1.35
N ALA A 314 7.51 29.19 -0.07
CA ALA A 314 7.89 27.86 0.38
C ALA A 314 6.85 26.81 -0.03
N SER A 315 5.55 27.09 0.13
CA SER A 315 4.47 26.19 -0.30
C SER A 315 4.45 26.02 -1.82
N ALA A 316 4.66 27.10 -2.59
CA ALA A 316 4.67 27.04 -4.04
C ALA A 316 5.86 26.23 -4.58
N ILE A 317 7.05 26.44 -4.00
CA ILE A 317 8.26 25.68 -4.36
C ILE A 317 8.04 24.19 -4.05
N TRP A 318 7.52 23.87 -2.86
CA TRP A 318 7.28 22.48 -2.45
C TRP A 318 6.25 21.79 -3.34
N ILE A 319 5.12 22.43 -3.62
CA ILE A 319 4.10 21.89 -4.53
C ILE A 319 4.67 21.70 -5.94
N GLY A 320 5.39 22.71 -6.45
CA GLY A 320 6.02 22.65 -7.76
C GLY A 320 7.06 21.54 -7.87
N TRP A 321 7.84 21.31 -6.80
CA TRP A 321 8.83 20.24 -6.76
C TRP A 321 8.18 18.85 -6.74
N LEU A 322 7.20 18.61 -5.84
CA LEU A 322 6.48 17.34 -5.81
C LEU A 322 5.77 17.07 -7.14
N PHE A 323 5.13 18.06 -7.74
CA PHE A 323 4.46 17.94 -9.03
C PHE A 323 5.45 17.60 -10.15
N TYR A 324 6.56 18.36 -10.25
CA TYR A 324 7.60 18.09 -11.24
C TYR A 324 8.23 16.69 -11.03
N ALA A 325 8.64 16.36 -9.82
CA ALA A 325 9.28 15.09 -9.50
C ALA A 325 8.38 13.90 -9.86
N SER A 326 7.08 14.02 -9.60
CA SER A 326 6.12 12.98 -9.94
C SER A 326 5.95 12.76 -11.46
N ILE A 327 6.06 13.82 -12.26
CA ILE A 327 6.09 13.70 -13.72
C ILE A 327 7.44 13.13 -14.18
N ALA A 328 8.54 13.63 -13.62
CA ALA A 328 9.89 13.23 -14.00
C ALA A 328 10.14 11.73 -13.79
N VAL A 329 9.68 11.18 -12.67
CA VAL A 329 9.76 9.74 -12.38
C VAL A 329 9.01 8.90 -13.42
N PHE A 330 7.86 9.36 -13.88
CA PHE A 330 7.09 8.66 -14.90
C PHE A 330 7.69 8.83 -16.31
N ALA A 331 8.08 10.05 -16.68
CA ALA A 331 8.50 10.39 -18.04
C ALA A 331 9.95 10.02 -18.36
N PHE A 332 10.85 10.13 -17.37
CA PHE A 332 12.31 10.01 -17.57
C PHE A 332 12.94 8.79 -16.90
N ALA A 333 12.18 7.91 -16.27
CA ALA A 333 12.72 6.66 -15.75
C ALA A 333 13.27 5.80 -16.89
N GLY A 334 14.56 5.52 -16.85
CA GLY A 334 15.26 4.77 -17.91
C GLY A 334 15.57 5.58 -19.17
N ALA A 335 15.42 6.92 -19.15
CA ALA A 335 15.81 7.75 -20.27
C ALA A 335 17.34 7.74 -20.44
N PRO A 336 17.84 7.75 -21.69
CA PRO A 336 19.27 7.80 -21.95
C PRO A 336 19.86 9.18 -21.60
N GLU A 337 21.20 9.24 -21.40
CA GLU A 337 21.92 10.51 -21.30
C GLU A 337 21.82 11.29 -22.64
N PRO A 338 21.74 12.64 -22.62
CA PRO A 338 21.82 13.53 -21.45
C PRO A 338 20.48 13.83 -20.77
N ILE A 339 19.38 13.21 -21.17
CA ILE A 339 18.02 13.54 -20.68
C ILE A 339 17.80 13.05 -19.25
N SER A 340 18.58 12.07 -18.80
CA SER A 340 18.52 11.50 -17.44
C SER A 340 18.64 12.55 -16.32
N PHE A 341 19.37 13.66 -16.53
CA PHE A 341 19.51 14.72 -15.53
C PHE A 341 18.16 15.36 -15.14
N LEU A 342 17.15 15.30 -16.02
CA LEU A 342 15.80 15.79 -15.71
C LEU A 342 15.14 14.96 -14.60
N GLY A 343 15.59 13.73 -14.39
CA GLY A 343 15.14 12.89 -13.28
C GLY A 343 15.78 13.26 -11.92
N PHE A 344 16.86 14.02 -11.89
CA PHE A 344 17.59 14.35 -10.65
C PHE A 344 16.70 14.95 -9.54
N PRO A 345 15.78 15.91 -9.79
CA PRO A 345 14.91 16.42 -8.74
C PRO A 345 13.98 15.38 -8.12
N ALA A 346 13.68 14.29 -8.84
CA ALA A 346 12.92 13.17 -8.32
C ALA A 346 13.81 12.22 -7.50
N SER A 347 15.06 11.95 -7.92
CA SER A 347 15.98 11.08 -7.19
C SER A 347 16.32 11.62 -5.80
N VAL A 348 16.28 12.93 -5.60
CA VAL A 348 16.45 13.55 -4.27
C VAL A 348 15.30 13.21 -3.32
N LEU A 349 14.09 12.96 -3.84
CA LEU A 349 12.91 12.61 -3.06
C LEU A 349 12.72 11.11 -2.88
N GLU A 350 13.38 10.29 -3.68
CA GLU A 350 13.26 8.82 -3.67
C GLU A 350 13.53 8.19 -2.29
N PRO A 351 14.61 8.56 -1.54
CA PRO A 351 14.83 8.01 -0.21
C PRO A 351 13.69 8.28 0.77
N PHE A 352 12.93 9.34 0.54
CA PHE A 352 11.75 9.72 1.34
C PHE A 352 10.44 9.12 0.82
N ARG A 353 10.50 8.30 -0.24
CA ARG A 353 9.32 7.75 -0.90
C ARG A 353 8.31 8.81 -1.34
N LEU A 354 8.82 9.97 -1.81
CA LEU A 354 8.06 11.13 -2.28
C LEU A 354 8.36 11.38 -3.77
N ALA A 355 8.16 10.51 -4.61
CA ALA A 355 8.12 10.56 -6.06
C ALA A 355 8.08 9.10 -6.54
N ASN A 356 6.90 8.51 -6.50
CA ASN A 356 6.74 7.10 -6.82
C ASN A 356 6.17 6.95 -8.22
N ARG A 357 6.43 5.79 -8.85
CA ARG A 357 5.72 5.33 -10.05
C ARG A 357 4.62 4.38 -9.62
N TYR A 358 3.54 4.40 -10.38
CA TYR A 358 2.42 3.49 -10.17
C TYR A 358 2.23 2.60 -11.39
N GLY A 359 1.98 1.34 -11.16
CA GLY A 359 1.77 0.35 -12.22
C GLY A 359 1.03 -0.86 -11.65
N LEU A 360 -0.07 -0.57 -10.93
CA LEU A 360 -0.84 -1.60 -10.24
C LEU A 360 -1.46 -2.56 -11.25
N PHE A 361 -1.26 -3.85 -11.03
CA PHE A 361 -1.78 -4.92 -11.89
C PHE A 361 -1.37 -4.79 -13.35
N ALA A 362 -0.15 -4.31 -13.61
CA ALA A 362 0.39 -4.23 -14.96
C ALA A 362 0.43 -5.61 -15.64
N ARG A 363 0.75 -6.65 -14.88
CA ARG A 363 0.70 -8.06 -15.29
C ARG A 363 -0.21 -8.85 -14.36
N MET A 364 -0.93 -9.83 -14.90
CA MET A 364 -1.87 -10.65 -14.16
C MET A 364 -1.27 -12.02 -13.85
N THR A 365 -1.48 -12.49 -12.63
CA THR A 365 -1.11 -13.84 -12.21
C THR A 365 -2.21 -14.82 -12.60
N ASN A 366 -1.86 -15.85 -13.37
CA ASN A 366 -2.83 -16.81 -13.89
C ASN A 366 -2.93 -18.09 -13.06
N VAL A 367 -2.06 -18.25 -12.07
CA VAL A 367 -1.99 -19.43 -11.21
C VAL A 367 -1.73 -18.99 -9.78
N ARG A 368 -2.40 -19.66 -8.83
CA ARG A 368 -2.19 -19.43 -7.41
C ARG A 368 -1.28 -20.50 -6.83
N TYR A 369 -0.17 -20.07 -6.25
CA TYR A 369 0.70 -20.93 -5.44
C TYR A 369 0.75 -20.40 -4.00
N GLU A 370 0.88 -21.35 -3.05
CA GLU A 370 0.98 -21.05 -1.63
C GLU A 370 2.14 -21.82 -1.02
N ILE A 371 2.93 -21.11 -0.19
CA ILE A 371 3.98 -21.71 0.63
C ILE A 371 3.37 -22.01 1.99
N GLU A 372 3.56 -23.26 2.48
CA GLU A 372 3.15 -23.70 3.80
C GLU A 372 4.36 -24.20 4.59
N PHE A 373 4.42 -23.89 5.86
CA PHE A 373 5.49 -24.39 6.76
C PHE A 373 5.00 -25.59 7.55
N GLU A 374 5.83 -26.61 7.59
CA GLU A 374 5.57 -27.85 8.33
C GLU A 374 6.74 -28.10 9.28
N ALA A 375 6.46 -28.67 10.44
CA ALA A 375 7.49 -29.02 11.43
C ALA A 375 7.29 -30.45 11.95
N SER A 376 8.39 -31.07 12.36
CA SER A 376 8.42 -32.39 12.94
C SER A 376 9.40 -32.45 14.13
N THR A 377 9.09 -33.31 15.11
CA THR A 377 9.97 -33.64 16.23
C THR A 377 10.73 -34.94 15.99
N ASP A 378 10.28 -35.79 15.07
CA ASP A 378 10.80 -37.14 14.82
C ASP A 378 11.32 -37.35 13.39
N GLY A 379 11.12 -36.37 12.49
CA GLY A 379 11.47 -36.46 11.06
C GLY A 379 10.52 -37.34 10.23
N VAL A 380 9.44 -37.85 10.82
CA VAL A 380 8.48 -38.74 10.18
C VAL A 380 7.10 -38.12 10.12
N THR A 381 6.62 -37.60 11.24
CA THR A 381 5.30 -37.00 11.35
C THR A 381 5.41 -35.47 11.30
N TYR A 382 4.88 -34.86 10.25
CA TYR A 382 4.88 -33.41 10.06
C TYR A 382 3.53 -32.79 10.36
N VAL A 383 3.54 -31.64 11.04
CA VAL A 383 2.37 -30.83 11.34
C VAL A 383 2.52 -29.46 10.73
N THR A 384 1.47 -28.92 10.13
CA THR A 384 1.48 -27.65 9.40
C THR A 384 1.21 -26.49 10.33
N TYR A 385 2.01 -25.40 10.26
CA TYR A 385 1.73 -24.15 10.93
C TYR A 385 0.53 -23.45 10.29
N PRO A 386 -0.57 -23.22 11.05
CA PRO A 386 -1.77 -22.60 10.48
C PRO A 386 -1.60 -21.09 10.32
N PHE A 387 -1.91 -20.58 9.14
CA PHE A 387 -1.92 -19.15 8.86
C PHE A 387 -3.21 -18.47 9.38
N LYS A 388 -3.15 -17.13 9.56
CA LYS A 388 -4.29 -16.34 10.07
C LYS A 388 -5.20 -15.84 8.96
N TYR A 389 -4.65 -15.54 7.78
CA TYR A 389 -5.33 -14.71 6.77
C TYR A 389 -5.31 -15.32 5.37
N LYS A 390 -4.22 -15.95 4.95
CA LYS A 390 -4.13 -16.52 3.62
C LYS A 390 -4.87 -17.86 3.50
N PRO A 391 -5.30 -18.26 2.29
CA PRO A 391 -5.90 -19.57 2.08
C PRO A 391 -4.97 -20.71 2.51
N GLN A 392 -5.49 -21.63 3.31
CA GLN A 392 -4.81 -22.86 3.74
C GLN A 392 -5.82 -23.95 4.09
N ALA A 393 -6.69 -23.74 5.06
CA ALA A 393 -7.79 -24.66 5.33
C ALA A 393 -8.76 -24.64 4.14
N LEU A 394 -9.02 -25.84 3.58
CA LEU A 394 -9.78 -25.95 2.33
C LEU A 394 -11.27 -25.62 2.50
N ASP A 395 -11.79 -25.76 3.72
CA ASP A 395 -13.18 -25.53 4.11
C ASP A 395 -13.41 -24.13 4.70
N GLU A 396 -12.36 -23.34 4.91
CA GLU A 396 -12.48 -21.94 5.35
C GLU A 396 -12.74 -21.01 4.14
N ALA A 397 -13.81 -20.18 4.26
CA ALA A 397 -14.07 -19.12 3.30
C ALA A 397 -12.99 -18.03 3.42
N PRO A 398 -12.57 -17.40 2.30
CA PRO A 398 -11.67 -16.26 2.35
C PRO A 398 -12.26 -15.12 3.20
N GLY A 399 -11.45 -14.51 4.07
CA GLY A 399 -11.89 -13.46 4.98
C GLY A 399 -11.88 -12.06 4.37
N ILE A 400 -12.39 -11.07 5.12
CA ILE A 400 -12.23 -9.63 4.80
C ILE A 400 -11.41 -9.00 5.91
N TYR A 401 -10.25 -8.45 5.57
CA TYR A 401 -9.27 -7.93 6.52
C TYR A 401 -8.93 -6.46 6.27
N ALA A 402 -8.96 -6.00 5.00
CA ALA A 402 -8.64 -4.64 4.64
C ALA A 402 -9.50 -3.62 5.44
N PRO A 403 -8.91 -2.54 5.92
CA PRO A 403 -7.59 -1.97 5.59
C PRO A 403 -6.39 -2.55 6.36
N TYR A 404 -6.56 -3.56 7.23
CA TYR A 404 -5.46 -4.25 7.90
C TYR A 404 -4.54 -4.94 6.89
N GLN A 405 -3.22 -4.91 7.13
CA GLN A 405 -2.23 -5.52 6.26
C GLN A 405 -1.48 -6.65 6.98
N PRO A 406 -1.78 -7.92 6.73
CA PRO A 406 -1.00 -9.04 7.24
C PRO A 406 0.28 -9.21 6.43
N ARG A 407 1.32 -8.41 6.75
CA ARG A 407 2.54 -8.25 5.97
C ARG A 407 3.31 -9.55 5.75
N PHE A 408 3.36 -10.43 6.76
CA PHE A 408 4.01 -11.72 6.65
C PHE A 408 3.38 -12.58 5.55
N GLU A 409 2.10 -12.84 5.65
CA GLU A 409 1.37 -13.71 4.71
C GLU A 409 1.21 -13.08 3.33
N TRP A 410 1.06 -11.74 3.29
CA TRP A 410 1.07 -10.96 2.05
C TRP A 410 2.37 -11.15 1.26
N ASN A 411 3.52 -11.14 1.96
CA ASN A 411 4.83 -11.31 1.32
C ASN A 411 5.08 -12.72 0.84
N LEU A 412 4.58 -13.72 1.53
CA LEU A 412 4.71 -15.14 1.10
C LEU A 412 4.10 -15.38 -0.27
N TRP A 413 3.00 -14.70 -0.60
CA TRP A 413 2.39 -14.83 -1.92
C TRP A 413 3.34 -14.41 -3.04
N PHE A 414 4.10 -13.31 -2.87
CA PHE A 414 5.08 -12.86 -3.87
C PHE A 414 6.26 -13.82 -4.01
N CYS A 415 6.59 -14.56 -2.97
CA CYS A 415 7.67 -15.54 -3.01
C CYS A 415 7.34 -16.79 -3.84
N ALA A 416 6.07 -17.03 -4.10
CA ALA A 416 5.63 -18.19 -4.88
C ALA A 416 5.51 -17.90 -6.39
N ILE A 417 5.79 -16.66 -6.83
CA ILE A 417 5.78 -16.25 -8.24
C ILE A 417 7.11 -15.61 -8.60
N ASP A 418 7.52 -15.73 -9.87
CA ASP A 418 8.69 -15.04 -10.39
C ASP A 418 8.39 -13.59 -10.78
N GLU A 419 9.40 -12.81 -11.23
CA GLU A 419 9.25 -11.43 -11.67
C GLU A 419 8.28 -11.27 -12.85
N GLU A 420 8.04 -12.33 -13.62
CA GLU A 420 7.11 -12.34 -14.75
C GLU A 420 5.70 -12.82 -14.38
N GLY A 421 5.48 -13.19 -13.11
CA GLY A 421 4.21 -13.75 -12.63
C GLY A 421 3.99 -15.20 -13.02
N VAL A 422 5.04 -15.88 -13.51
CA VAL A 422 5.05 -17.32 -13.81
C VAL A 422 5.52 -18.08 -12.57
N PRO A 423 4.91 -19.22 -12.22
CA PRO A 423 5.30 -19.96 -11.03
C PRO A 423 6.72 -20.49 -11.13
N VAL A 424 7.40 -20.47 -10.01
CA VAL A 424 8.77 -20.98 -9.86
C VAL A 424 8.79 -22.49 -10.10
N GLN A 425 9.19 -22.91 -11.30
CA GLN A 425 9.21 -24.33 -11.68
C GLN A 425 10.46 -25.09 -11.20
N ARG A 426 11.53 -24.40 -10.82
CA ARG A 426 12.74 -24.96 -10.21
C ARG A 426 12.95 -24.30 -8.86
N VAL A 427 12.11 -24.73 -7.96
CA VAL A 427 11.74 -24.06 -6.73
C VAL A 427 12.94 -23.70 -5.85
N GLN A 428 13.80 -24.65 -5.52
CA GLN A 428 14.83 -24.43 -4.50
C GLN A 428 15.91 -23.41 -4.90
N ARG A 429 16.36 -23.42 -6.16
CA ARG A 429 17.42 -22.52 -6.61
C ARG A 429 16.94 -21.09 -6.76
N VAL A 430 15.72 -20.91 -7.25
CA VAL A 430 15.11 -19.59 -7.48
C VAL A 430 14.60 -19.01 -6.16
N ALA A 431 14.01 -19.83 -5.29
CA ALA A 431 13.55 -19.41 -3.97
C ALA A 431 14.67 -18.76 -3.12
N ARG A 432 15.88 -19.32 -3.14
CA ARG A 432 17.05 -18.76 -2.45
C ARG A 432 17.49 -17.41 -3.00
N LEU A 433 17.19 -17.11 -4.25
CA LEU A 433 17.56 -15.85 -4.90
C LEU A 433 16.46 -14.78 -4.73
N THR A 434 15.19 -15.18 -4.85
CA THR A 434 14.06 -14.25 -4.84
C THR A 434 13.53 -13.94 -3.44
N CYS A 435 13.46 -14.95 -2.54
CA CYS A 435 12.95 -14.81 -1.19
C CYS A 435 13.83 -15.52 -0.14
N PRO A 436 15.08 -15.10 0.03
CA PRO A 436 16.00 -15.75 0.99
C PRO A 436 15.52 -15.66 2.44
N TRP A 437 14.61 -14.77 2.74
CA TRP A 437 14.05 -14.62 4.09
C TRP A 437 13.14 -15.79 4.51
N VAL A 438 12.63 -16.60 3.57
CA VAL A 438 11.85 -17.81 3.88
C VAL A 438 12.72 -18.84 4.65
N ILE A 439 14.01 -18.96 4.30
CA ILE A 439 14.97 -19.78 5.04
C ILE A 439 15.07 -19.31 6.51
N ARG A 440 15.05 -17.98 6.72
CA ARG A 440 15.09 -17.43 8.09
C ARG A 440 13.80 -17.71 8.87
N VAL A 441 12.64 -17.87 8.20
CA VAL A 441 11.42 -18.32 8.88
C VAL A 441 11.62 -19.71 9.47
N GLU A 442 12.17 -20.65 8.66
CA GLU A 442 12.45 -22.01 9.13
C GLU A 442 13.41 -22.02 10.33
N SER A 443 14.52 -21.28 10.24
CA SER A 443 15.47 -21.14 11.35
C SER A 443 14.81 -20.57 12.61
N ARG A 444 13.97 -19.53 12.47
CA ARG A 444 13.26 -18.92 13.60
C ARG A 444 12.18 -19.83 14.21
N LEU A 445 11.58 -20.71 13.42
CA LEU A 445 10.66 -21.75 13.91
C LEU A 445 11.41 -22.84 14.66
N LEU A 446 12.59 -23.27 14.17
CA LEU A 446 13.49 -24.20 14.92
C LEU A 446 13.92 -23.63 16.28
N GLU A 447 14.29 -22.35 16.30
CA GLU A 447 14.64 -21.61 17.53
C GLU A 447 13.41 -21.32 18.41
N ARG A 448 12.20 -21.59 17.93
CA ARG A 448 10.94 -21.26 18.61
C ARG A 448 10.82 -19.76 18.96
N SER A 449 11.23 -18.87 18.06
CA SER A 449 11.06 -17.43 18.28
C SER A 449 9.60 -17.10 18.61
N PRO A 450 9.28 -16.56 19.79
CA PRO A 450 7.91 -16.29 20.19
C PRO A 450 7.24 -15.24 19.30
N PHE A 451 8.04 -14.33 18.72
CA PHE A 451 7.54 -13.27 17.84
C PHE A 451 7.24 -13.78 16.43
N VAL A 452 7.99 -14.76 15.93
CA VAL A 452 7.73 -15.41 14.64
C VAL A 452 6.55 -16.38 14.78
N LEU A 453 6.48 -17.16 15.86
CA LEU A 453 5.33 -18.00 16.17
C LEU A 453 4.03 -17.18 16.27
N ALA A 454 4.08 -15.98 16.83
CA ALA A 454 2.94 -15.07 16.91
C ALA A 454 2.43 -14.57 15.54
N LEU A 455 3.17 -14.75 14.45
CA LEU A 455 2.69 -14.47 13.09
C LEU A 455 1.71 -15.52 12.59
N PHE A 456 1.77 -16.75 13.11
CA PHE A 456 0.85 -17.85 12.81
C PHE A 456 -0.38 -17.83 13.71
N LYS A 457 -1.41 -18.57 13.34
CA LYS A 457 -2.69 -18.66 14.07
C LYS A 457 -2.49 -19.39 15.41
N ASP A 458 -1.69 -20.45 15.40
CA ASP A 458 -1.40 -21.30 16.55
C ASP A 458 -0.03 -21.98 16.42
N ASP A 459 0.48 -22.54 17.52
CA ASP A 459 1.65 -23.42 17.56
C ASP A 459 1.21 -24.89 17.47
N PRO A 460 1.36 -25.55 16.30
CA PRO A 460 0.86 -26.92 16.11
C PRO A 460 1.64 -27.96 16.91
N LEU A 461 2.81 -27.61 17.43
CA LEU A 461 3.62 -28.50 18.28
C LEU A 461 3.33 -28.33 19.78
N HIS A 462 2.38 -27.47 20.16
CA HIS A 462 1.93 -27.27 21.55
C HIS A 462 3.09 -27.09 22.56
N GLY A 463 4.13 -26.37 22.16
CA GLY A 463 5.28 -26.09 23.01
C GLY A 463 6.47 -27.04 22.80
N ALA A 464 6.33 -28.13 22.06
CA ALA A 464 7.47 -28.98 21.73
C ALA A 464 8.46 -28.32 20.79
N LYS A 465 9.76 -28.55 20.94
CA LYS A 465 10.80 -28.03 20.06
C LYS A 465 10.85 -28.87 18.78
N PRO A 466 10.68 -28.25 17.57
CA PRO A 466 10.86 -28.99 16.33
C PRO A 466 12.33 -29.36 16.14
N ARG A 467 12.58 -30.53 15.57
CA ARG A 467 13.90 -30.93 15.06
C ARG A 467 14.04 -30.66 13.58
N TYR A 468 12.93 -30.63 12.87
CA TYR A 468 12.86 -30.42 11.42
C TYR A 468 11.79 -29.39 11.11
N VAL A 469 12.09 -28.47 10.19
CA VAL A 469 11.14 -27.50 9.62
C VAL A 469 11.36 -27.43 8.13
N ARG A 470 10.27 -27.45 7.37
CA ARG A 470 10.31 -27.38 5.90
C ARG A 470 9.23 -26.48 5.35
N ALA A 471 9.50 -25.86 4.20
CA ALA A 471 8.54 -25.08 3.45
C ALA A 471 8.08 -25.86 2.21
N MET A 472 6.78 -26.04 2.07
CA MET A 472 6.15 -26.84 1.02
C MET A 472 5.37 -25.93 0.07
N LEU A 473 5.42 -26.18 -1.24
CA LEU A 473 4.71 -25.43 -2.26
C LEU A 473 3.50 -26.21 -2.74
N TYR A 474 2.34 -25.54 -2.68
CA TYR A 474 1.08 -26.07 -3.16
C TYR A 474 0.48 -25.18 -4.25
N ARG A 475 -0.17 -25.75 -5.24
CA ARG A 475 -1.06 -25.03 -6.15
C ARG A 475 -2.48 -25.06 -5.61
N TYR A 476 -3.15 -23.90 -5.66
CA TYR A 476 -4.51 -23.73 -5.14
C TYR A 476 -5.47 -23.29 -6.25
N TRP A 477 -6.73 -23.67 -6.11
CA TRP A 477 -7.85 -23.22 -6.95
C TRP A 477 -9.08 -23.00 -6.09
N MET A 478 -9.89 -22.01 -6.46
CA MET A 478 -11.25 -21.89 -5.95
C MET A 478 -12.12 -23.01 -6.50
N THR A 479 -12.98 -23.58 -5.66
CA THR A 479 -14.02 -24.52 -6.09
C THR A 479 -15.18 -23.77 -6.71
N ASP A 480 -16.04 -24.47 -7.42
CA ASP A 480 -17.31 -23.94 -7.89
C ASP A 480 -18.44 -24.16 -6.84
N PRO A 481 -19.61 -23.52 -6.98
CA PRO A 481 -20.72 -23.66 -6.04
C PRO A 481 -21.32 -25.08 -5.94
N ARG A 482 -21.10 -25.94 -6.94
CA ARG A 482 -21.54 -27.34 -6.89
C ARG A 482 -20.57 -28.15 -6.05
N ALA A 483 -19.27 -27.98 -6.28
CA ALA A 483 -18.23 -28.61 -5.48
C ALA A 483 -18.28 -28.14 -4.01
N LEU A 484 -18.51 -26.84 -3.74
CA LEU A 484 -18.68 -26.33 -2.39
C LEU A 484 -19.85 -27.02 -1.68
N ARG A 485 -21.03 -27.16 -2.33
CA ARG A 485 -22.17 -27.86 -1.75
C ARG A 485 -21.94 -29.34 -1.51
N ALA A 486 -21.17 -30.00 -2.38
CA ALA A 486 -20.88 -31.43 -2.28
C ALA A 486 -19.78 -31.73 -1.23
N THR A 487 -18.80 -30.88 -1.06
CA THR A 487 -17.61 -31.17 -0.25
C THR A 487 -17.44 -30.25 0.97
N GLY A 488 -18.17 -29.14 1.06
CA GLY A 488 -17.95 -28.08 2.06
C GLY A 488 -16.67 -27.26 1.86
N LYS A 489 -15.97 -27.43 0.73
CA LYS A 489 -14.66 -26.84 0.51
C LYS A 489 -14.72 -25.66 -0.45
N TYR A 490 -14.14 -24.53 -0.05
CA TYR A 490 -13.92 -23.33 -0.89
C TYR A 490 -12.72 -23.47 -1.80
N TRP A 491 -11.74 -24.31 -1.41
CA TRP A 491 -10.48 -24.50 -2.08
C TRP A 491 -10.23 -25.97 -2.40
N ARG A 492 -9.46 -26.18 -3.46
CA ARG A 492 -8.75 -27.43 -3.72
C ARG A 492 -7.26 -27.12 -3.84
N ARG A 493 -6.39 -28.04 -3.45
CA ARG A 493 -4.94 -27.89 -3.58
C ARG A 493 -4.29 -29.16 -4.10
N GLU A 494 -3.13 -28.98 -4.67
CA GLU A 494 -2.24 -30.04 -5.15
C GLU A 494 -0.83 -29.73 -4.66
N PHE A 495 -0.14 -30.73 -4.14
CA PHE A 495 1.27 -30.60 -3.80
C PHE A 495 2.11 -30.47 -5.07
N ILE A 496 3.04 -29.53 -5.10
CA ILE A 496 3.91 -29.28 -6.26
C ILE A 496 5.33 -29.73 -5.95
N ASP A 497 5.96 -29.19 -4.90
CA ASP A 497 7.33 -29.49 -4.55
C ASP A 497 7.66 -28.98 -3.13
N GLN A 498 8.83 -29.35 -2.62
CA GLN A 498 9.42 -28.68 -1.47
C GLN A 498 10.02 -27.35 -1.91
N TYR A 499 9.60 -26.24 -1.25
CA TYR A 499 9.98 -24.88 -1.66
C TYR A 499 11.44 -24.56 -1.37
N ILE A 500 11.96 -24.98 -0.20
CA ILE A 500 13.36 -24.83 0.26
C ILE A 500 13.78 -26.13 0.93
N ASP A 501 15.08 -26.44 0.91
CA ASP A 501 15.65 -27.59 1.63
C ASP A 501 15.29 -27.50 3.12
N GLU A 502 14.96 -28.64 3.70
CA GLU A 502 14.57 -28.76 5.08
C GLU A 502 15.68 -28.26 6.04
N ALA A 503 15.31 -27.40 6.96
CA ALA A 503 16.17 -26.98 8.05
C ALA A 503 16.05 -27.97 9.23
N TYR A 504 17.16 -28.33 9.84
CA TYR A 504 17.20 -29.22 10.98
C TYR A 504 18.12 -28.70 12.09
N ASP A 505 17.83 -29.10 13.33
CA ASP A 505 18.63 -28.77 14.51
C ASP A 505 19.82 -29.73 14.55
N GLU A 506 21.04 -29.24 14.32
CA GLU A 506 22.28 -29.99 14.53
C GLU A 506 22.57 -30.03 16.04
N GLU A 507 22.17 -31.10 16.73
CA GLU A 507 22.61 -31.34 18.11
C GLU A 507 24.08 -31.73 18.19
#